data_d7f52f57e0b9415f4b6a2a8e307981cc
#
_entry.id   d7f52f57e0b9415f4b6a2a8e307981cc
#
_cell.length_a   1.000
_cell.length_b   1.000
_cell.length_c   1.000
_cell.angle_alpha   90.00
_cell.angle_beta   90.00
_cell.angle_gamma   90.00
#
_symmetry.space_group_name_H-M   'P 1'
#
loop_
_entity.id
_entity.type
_entity.pdbx_description
1 polymer ?
#
loop_
_entity_poly.entity_id
_entity_poly.type
_entity_poly.pdbx_seq_one_letter_code
_entity_poly.pdbx_strand_id
1 'polypeptide(L)'
;MNYVDGFVCAVPTANRDAYQTHAAKAAPLFKEFGALSVVETWGDDVPDGKLTSFPLAVQRKDDETVVFSWITWPSKQVRDDEIGRAHV
;
A
#
# COMPACT_ATOMS: atom_id res chain seq x y z
N MET A 1 -7.44 -3.71 19.88
CA MET A 1 -7.60 -2.89 18.67
C MET A 1 -6.45 -3.17 17.72
N ASN A 2 -6.76 -3.46 16.47
CA ASN A 2 -5.74 -3.72 15.47
C ASN A 2 -4.98 -2.45 15.09
N TYR A 3 -3.76 -2.63 14.61
CA TYR A 3 -2.91 -1.55 14.14
C TYR A 3 -2.81 -1.61 12.61
N VAL A 4 -2.84 -0.46 11.94
CA VAL A 4 -2.85 -0.40 10.47
C VAL A 4 -1.75 0.54 9.99
N ASP A 5 -0.97 0.06 9.02
CA ASP A 5 -0.11 0.90 8.18
C ASP A 5 -0.82 1.13 6.86
N GLY A 6 -1.01 2.41 6.50
CA GLY A 6 -1.62 2.80 5.23
C GLY A 6 -0.59 3.42 4.31
N PHE A 7 -0.76 3.18 3.00
CA PHE A 7 0.16 3.67 1.99
C PHE A 7 -0.62 4.24 0.81
N VAL A 8 -0.11 5.33 0.24
CA VAL A 8 -0.63 5.89 -1.00
C VAL A 8 0.55 6.26 -1.89
N CYS A 9 0.49 5.88 -3.15
CA CYS A 9 1.54 6.22 -4.11
C CYS A 9 0.97 6.33 -5.52
N ALA A 10 1.78 6.87 -6.42
CA ALA A 10 1.46 6.95 -7.84
C ALA A 10 2.30 5.92 -8.59
N VAL A 11 1.64 5.11 -9.42
CA VAL A 11 2.30 4.06 -10.21
C VAL A 11 2.00 4.30 -11.67
N PRO A 12 2.99 4.23 -12.58
CA PRO A 12 2.68 4.33 -14.00
C PRO A 12 1.59 3.32 -14.39
N THR A 13 0.56 3.80 -15.06
CA THR A 13 -0.61 2.98 -15.39
C THR A 13 -0.22 1.75 -16.21
N ALA A 14 0.79 1.89 -17.05
CA ALA A 14 1.31 0.79 -17.87
C ALA A 14 1.97 -0.32 -17.02
N ASN A 15 2.31 -0.03 -15.76
CA ASN A 15 2.98 -0.99 -14.86
C ASN A 15 2.01 -1.76 -13.96
N ARG A 16 0.72 -1.74 -14.26
CA ARG A 16 -0.29 -2.39 -13.41
C ARG A 16 0.03 -3.86 -13.16
N ASP A 17 0.34 -4.61 -14.20
CA ASP A 17 0.60 -6.05 -14.06
C ASP A 17 1.86 -6.32 -13.25
N ALA A 18 2.92 -5.53 -13.47
CA ALA A 18 4.15 -5.65 -12.69
C ALA A 18 3.92 -5.33 -11.22
N TYR A 19 3.13 -4.28 -10.94
CA TYR A 19 2.76 -3.91 -9.58
C TYR A 19 1.96 -5.02 -8.90
N GLN A 20 0.96 -5.56 -9.59
CA GLN A 20 0.12 -6.63 -9.06
C GLN A 20 0.94 -7.88 -8.76
N THR A 21 1.86 -8.26 -9.64
CA THR A 21 2.75 -9.39 -9.43
C THR A 21 3.64 -9.18 -8.20
N HIS A 22 4.22 -7.99 -8.06
CA HIS A 22 5.06 -7.65 -6.91
C HIS A 22 4.27 -7.72 -5.61
N ALA A 23 3.07 -7.14 -5.58
CA ALA A 23 2.21 -7.14 -4.41
C ALA A 23 1.79 -8.56 -4.01
N ALA A 24 1.48 -9.41 -4.98
CA ALA A 24 1.11 -10.80 -4.75
C ALA A 24 2.26 -11.61 -4.13
N LYS A 25 3.51 -11.27 -4.47
CA LYS A 25 4.69 -11.92 -3.86
C LYS A 25 4.97 -11.40 -2.45
N ALA A 26 4.72 -10.12 -2.22
CA ALA A 26 5.01 -9.49 -0.92
C ALA A 26 3.98 -9.88 0.16
N ALA A 27 2.71 -10.03 -0.19
CA ALA A 27 1.64 -10.28 0.77
C ALA A 27 1.88 -11.52 1.66
N PRO A 28 2.27 -12.69 1.12
CA PRO A 28 2.54 -13.85 1.96
C PRO A 28 3.66 -13.62 2.96
N LEU A 29 4.69 -12.83 2.59
CA LEU A 29 5.81 -12.53 3.47
C LEU A 29 5.34 -11.71 4.68
N PHE A 30 4.51 -10.68 4.45
CA PHE A 30 3.95 -9.90 5.55
C PHE A 30 3.09 -10.75 6.49
N LYS A 31 2.29 -11.66 5.92
CA LYS A 31 1.47 -12.58 6.73
C LYS A 31 2.32 -13.53 7.54
N GLU A 32 3.42 -14.04 6.97
CA GLU A 32 4.38 -14.88 7.68
C GLU A 32 4.98 -14.15 8.88
N PHE A 33 5.19 -12.84 8.76
CA PHE A 33 5.72 -12.00 9.84
C PHE A 33 4.65 -11.52 10.83
N GLY A 34 3.41 -11.96 10.69
CA GLY A 34 2.38 -11.69 11.67
C GLY A 34 1.30 -10.70 11.25
N ALA A 35 1.32 -10.19 10.02
CA ALA A 35 0.23 -9.35 9.53
C ALA A 35 -1.07 -10.16 9.44
N LEU A 36 -2.17 -9.54 9.86
CA LEU A 36 -3.49 -10.15 9.76
C LEU A 36 -4.03 -10.10 8.35
N SER A 37 -3.77 -9.00 7.64
CA SER A 37 -4.20 -8.83 6.26
C SER A 37 -3.29 -7.85 5.53
N VAL A 38 -3.19 -8.02 4.22
CA VAL A 38 -2.51 -7.10 3.32
C VAL A 38 -3.48 -6.84 2.17
N VAL A 39 -3.86 -5.58 1.97
CA VAL A 39 -4.81 -5.21 0.93
C VAL A 39 -4.15 -4.21 -0.01
N GLU A 40 -4.12 -4.55 -1.28
CA GLU A 40 -3.63 -3.70 -2.36
C GLU A 40 -4.81 -3.32 -3.25
N THR A 41 -4.88 -2.05 -3.64
CA THR A 41 -5.93 -1.58 -4.53
C THR A 41 -5.35 -0.83 -5.73
N TRP A 42 -6.14 -0.69 -6.77
CA TRP A 42 -5.77 0.06 -7.97
C TRP A 42 -6.82 1.13 -8.22
N GLY A 43 -6.38 2.39 -8.36
CA GLY A 43 -7.30 3.50 -8.55
C GLY A 43 -8.09 3.38 -9.84
N ASP A 44 -9.38 3.69 -9.75
CA ASP A 44 -10.28 3.70 -10.89
C ASP A 44 -10.97 5.05 -10.99
N ASP A 45 -11.86 5.35 -10.06
CA ASP A 45 -12.58 6.62 -10.04
C ASP A 45 -12.16 7.42 -8.81
N VAL A 46 -10.95 7.97 -8.85
CA VAL A 46 -10.38 8.72 -7.73
C VAL A 46 -10.52 10.21 -7.99
N PRO A 47 -11.31 10.95 -7.18
CA PRO A 47 -11.53 12.38 -7.42
C PRO A 47 -10.25 13.20 -7.29
N ASP A 48 -10.09 14.18 -8.19
CA ASP A 48 -8.95 15.10 -8.16
C ASP A 48 -9.01 16.08 -6.99
N GLY A 49 -10.22 16.35 -6.47
CA GLY A 49 -10.38 17.30 -5.38
C GLY A 49 -10.04 18.74 -5.76
N LYS A 50 -10.05 19.63 -4.78
CA LYS A 50 -9.69 21.04 -4.96
C LYS A 50 -8.56 21.45 -4.04
N LEU A 51 -8.72 21.29 -2.73
CA LEU A 51 -7.70 21.65 -1.75
C LEU A 51 -6.69 20.52 -1.60
N THR A 52 -7.17 19.29 -1.54
CA THR A 52 -6.34 18.10 -1.48
C THR A 52 -7.12 16.88 -1.98
N SER A 53 -6.39 15.81 -2.27
CA SER A 53 -6.96 14.54 -2.71
C SER A 53 -5.83 13.52 -2.72
N PHE A 54 -6.15 12.24 -2.96
CA PHE A 54 -5.10 11.25 -3.15
C PHE A 54 -4.22 11.56 -4.36
N PRO A 55 -4.77 11.93 -5.54
CA PRO A 55 -3.91 12.34 -6.66
C PRO A 55 -2.98 13.50 -6.33
N LEU A 56 -3.47 14.53 -5.62
CA LEU A 56 -2.65 15.67 -5.23
C LEU A 56 -1.59 15.28 -4.21
N ALA A 57 -1.93 14.42 -3.25
CA ALA A 57 -1.01 13.99 -2.21
C ALA A 57 0.22 13.26 -2.77
N VAL A 58 0.04 12.50 -3.85
CA VAL A 58 1.12 11.75 -4.48
C VAL A 58 1.69 12.44 -5.72
N GLN A 59 1.24 13.66 -6.01
CA GLN A 59 1.67 14.42 -7.19
C GLN A 59 1.53 13.60 -8.48
N ARG A 60 0.36 12.98 -8.66
CA ARG A 60 0.07 12.09 -9.78
C ARG A 60 0.28 12.79 -11.13
N LYS A 61 0.99 12.13 -12.03
CA LYS A 61 1.13 12.53 -13.42
C LYS A 61 0.02 11.89 -14.26
N ASP A 62 -0.20 12.42 -15.49
CA ASP A 62 -1.32 11.98 -16.34
C ASP A 62 -1.26 10.50 -16.70
N ASP A 63 -0.06 9.92 -16.77
CA ASP A 63 0.15 8.51 -17.10
C ASP A 63 0.23 7.60 -15.86
N GLU A 64 -0.11 8.13 -14.69
CA GLU A 64 -0.02 7.40 -13.44
C GLU A 64 -1.39 7.12 -12.84
N THR A 65 -1.46 6.07 -12.03
CA THR A 65 -2.65 5.67 -11.29
C THR A 65 -2.35 5.74 -9.80
N VAL A 66 -3.29 6.26 -9.02
CA VAL A 66 -3.18 6.27 -7.55
C VAL A 66 -3.40 4.86 -7.05
N VAL A 67 -2.51 4.42 -6.18
CA VAL A 67 -2.62 3.13 -5.48
C VAL A 67 -2.75 3.40 -3.99
N PHE A 68 -3.75 2.81 -3.36
CA PHE A 68 -3.95 2.84 -1.92
C PHE A 68 -3.90 1.42 -1.39
N SER A 69 -3.11 1.21 -0.34
CA SER A 69 -2.95 -0.12 0.24
C SER A 69 -2.82 -0.01 1.75
N TRP A 70 -3.07 -1.12 2.45
CA TRP A 70 -2.88 -1.15 3.90
C TRP A 70 -2.53 -2.55 4.37
N ILE A 71 -1.84 -2.57 5.51
CA ILE A 71 -1.46 -3.79 6.22
C ILE A 71 -2.06 -3.69 7.62
N THR A 72 -2.79 -4.73 8.04
CA THR A 72 -3.38 -4.81 9.37
C THR A 72 -2.55 -5.74 10.23
N TRP A 73 -2.20 -5.29 11.43
CA TRP A 73 -1.42 -6.01 12.41
C TRP A 73 -2.22 -6.23 13.70
N PRO A 74 -1.93 -7.32 14.47
CA PRO A 74 -2.57 -7.51 15.78
C PRO A 74 -2.27 -6.36 16.75
N SER A 75 -1.08 -5.76 16.65
CA SER A 75 -0.64 -4.67 17.52
C SER A 75 0.51 -3.91 16.88
N LYS A 76 0.78 -2.72 17.39
CA LYS A 76 1.96 -1.94 17.01
C LYS A 76 3.25 -2.68 17.33
N GLN A 77 3.30 -3.40 18.45
CA GLN A 77 4.48 -4.13 18.86
C GLN A 77 4.88 -5.20 17.84
N VAL A 78 3.90 -5.96 17.35
CA VAL A 78 4.14 -6.98 16.31
C VAL A 78 4.66 -6.32 15.03
N ARG A 79 4.03 -5.22 14.61
CA ARG A 79 4.47 -4.47 13.43
C ARG A 79 5.92 -4.02 13.57
N ASP A 80 6.25 -3.40 14.70
CA ASP A 80 7.60 -2.85 14.94
C ASP A 80 8.64 -3.95 14.95
N ASP A 81 8.36 -5.07 15.62
CA ASP A 81 9.28 -6.20 15.70
C ASP A 81 9.57 -6.80 14.32
N GLU A 82 8.54 -6.97 13.52
CA GLU A 82 8.68 -7.63 12.22
C GLU A 82 9.29 -6.72 11.15
N ILE A 83 8.94 -5.43 11.14
CA ILE A 83 9.58 -4.46 10.25
C ILE A 83 11.06 -4.31 10.60
N GLY A 84 11.40 -4.30 11.88
CA GLY A 84 12.79 -4.28 12.33
C GLY A 84 13.58 -5.48 11.81
N ARG A 85 12.96 -6.65 11.77
CA ARG A 85 13.57 -7.88 11.24
C ARG A 85 13.76 -7.81 9.72
N ALA A 86 12.81 -7.21 9.02
CA ALA A 86 12.87 -7.13 7.55
C ALA A 86 14.01 -6.23 7.06
N HIS A 87 14.51 -5.34 7.91
CA HIS A 87 15.59 -4.40 7.57
C HIS A 87 16.97 -4.84 8.02
N VAL A 88 17.09 -6.00 8.62
CA VAL A 88 18.38 -6.53 9.09
C VAL A 88 19.07 -7.33 8.01
#